data_341268c405c6921a72ddc5ad4079e6ab
#
_entry.id   341268c405c6921a72ddc5ad4079e6ab
#
_cell.length_a   1.000
_cell.length_b   1.000
_cell.length_c   1.000
_cell.angle_alpha   90.00
_cell.angle_beta   90.00
_cell.angle_gamma   90.00
#
_symmetry.space_group_name_H-M   'P 1'
#
loop_
_entity.id
_entity.type
_entity.pdbx_description
1 polymer ?
#
loop_
_entity_poly.entity_id
_entity_poly.type
_entity_poly.pdbx_seq_one_letter_code
_entity_poly.pdbx_strand_id
1 'polypeptide(L)'
;MKVQIKADGGSRGNPGIAGSGTVLYDASGTVLTSIADYVGTATNNVAEYRALLNGLEAARDLGATEVEVLMDSKLVVEQMSGRWKIKHPDMKELALKAQAIARDFDAISYTWIPRAENSEADALANQAMDAGAAGAPIGIVAGGEDEAEEGTDGKTHTTCPTSWNGATTEPTRLILLRHGQTEMSAARQYSGRSNPPLTQLGTQQAAGAARRLAVRGGIDAIVASPLTRTMETARACGDALGLPVASVDGLIELDFGEWDGLTFAQAHEANPEAHSAWLSDTSIVPPSGESLDAAYQRISAVKDELCRDYAGKTVLVVSHVTPIKAILRMALGAGPSLFHCLHLDLASISIAEFYADGPTVVRLVNDTSHL
;
A
#
# COMPACT_ATOMS: atom_id res chain seq x y z
N MET A 1 25.98 4.91 -12.11
CA MET A 1 26.05 6.08 -11.20
C MET A 1 26.69 5.62 -9.89
N LYS A 2 27.62 6.40 -9.29
CA LYS A 2 28.16 6.11 -7.96
C LYS A 2 27.32 6.78 -6.87
N VAL A 3 26.96 6.03 -5.83
CA VAL A 3 26.16 6.49 -4.68
C VAL A 3 26.87 6.11 -3.40
N GLN A 4 26.86 7.03 -2.43
CA GLN A 4 27.31 6.76 -1.05
C GLN A 4 26.06 6.70 -0.14
N ILE A 5 26.00 5.67 0.70
CA ILE A 5 24.92 5.44 1.67
C ILE A 5 25.51 5.65 3.07
N LYS A 6 24.90 6.51 3.88
CA LYS A 6 25.07 6.52 5.34
C LYS A 6 23.82 5.92 5.99
N ALA A 7 24.00 4.96 6.88
CA ALA A 7 22.89 4.25 7.51
C ALA A 7 23.14 4.03 9.00
N ASP A 8 22.10 4.19 9.81
CA ASP A 8 22.11 3.99 11.27
C ASP A 8 20.78 3.38 11.73
N GLY A 9 20.82 2.59 12.79
CA GLY A 9 19.65 2.01 13.41
C GLY A 9 19.74 2.07 14.93
N GLY A 10 18.62 2.42 15.55
CA GLY A 10 18.51 2.56 17.00
C GLY A 10 17.30 1.83 17.58
N SER A 11 17.39 1.51 18.89
CA SER A 11 16.28 0.96 19.64
C SER A 11 16.26 1.51 21.07
N ARG A 12 15.10 2.04 21.51
CA ARG A 12 14.87 2.48 22.89
C ARG A 12 14.44 1.31 23.75
N GLY A 13 15.40 0.52 24.17
CA GLY A 13 15.26 -0.81 24.78
C GLY A 13 15.81 -1.87 23.80
N ASN A 14 16.07 -3.10 24.28
CA ASN A 14 16.66 -4.13 23.41
C ASN A 14 16.06 -5.52 23.70
N PRO A 15 14.89 -5.88 23.09
CA PRO A 15 14.12 -5.13 22.09
C PRO A 15 13.32 -3.96 22.67
N GLY A 16 13.01 -2.97 21.81
CA GLY A 16 12.21 -1.79 22.16
C GLY A 16 11.76 -1.03 20.92
N ILE A 17 11.23 0.19 21.11
CA ILE A 17 10.86 1.07 20.00
C ILE A 17 12.11 1.30 19.14
N ALA A 18 12.09 0.84 17.91
CA ALA A 18 13.24 0.81 17.01
C ALA A 18 12.97 1.65 15.76
N GLY A 19 14.00 2.38 15.32
CA GLY A 19 13.95 3.19 14.12
C GLY A 19 15.24 3.04 13.32
N SER A 20 15.17 3.23 12.03
CA SER A 20 16.29 3.27 11.12
C SER A 20 16.34 4.60 10.37
N GLY A 21 17.55 5.08 10.13
CA GLY A 21 17.83 6.29 9.38
C GLY A 21 18.83 6.02 8.27
N THR A 22 18.57 6.55 7.08
CA THR A 22 19.40 6.33 5.90
C THR A 22 19.46 7.60 5.07
N VAL A 23 20.67 7.97 4.62
CA VAL A 23 20.88 9.10 3.69
C VAL A 23 21.73 8.60 2.54
N LEU A 24 21.32 8.93 1.33
CA LEU A 24 22.03 8.65 0.10
C LEU A 24 22.62 9.94 -0.49
N TYR A 25 23.86 9.87 -0.92
CA TYR A 25 24.57 10.99 -1.57
C TYR A 25 25.05 10.59 -2.96
N ASP A 26 25.10 11.58 -3.83
CA ASP A 26 25.79 11.43 -5.12
C ASP A 26 27.32 11.54 -4.95
N ALA A 27 28.06 11.40 -6.06
CA ALA A 27 29.51 11.50 -6.06
C ALA A 27 30.04 12.92 -5.71
N SER A 28 29.19 13.95 -5.70
CA SER A 28 29.53 15.32 -5.31
C SER A 28 29.27 15.58 -3.82
N GLY A 29 28.64 14.63 -3.10
CA GLY A 29 28.22 14.78 -1.71
C GLY A 29 26.84 15.45 -1.56
N THR A 30 26.08 15.59 -2.64
CA THR A 30 24.71 16.11 -2.59
C THR A 30 23.78 14.99 -2.12
N VAL A 31 22.87 15.31 -1.19
CA VAL A 31 21.84 14.36 -0.73
C VAL A 31 20.88 14.05 -1.86
N LEU A 32 20.74 12.77 -2.18
CA LEU A 32 19.79 12.26 -3.17
C LEU A 32 18.45 11.89 -2.52
N THR A 33 18.49 11.32 -1.34
CA THR A 33 17.31 10.98 -0.54
C THR A 33 17.70 10.71 0.91
N SER A 34 16.75 10.91 1.82
CA SER A 34 16.86 10.56 3.24
C SER A 34 15.62 9.79 3.67
N ILE A 35 15.79 8.78 4.51
CA ILE A 35 14.74 7.85 4.93
C ILE A 35 14.79 7.71 6.45
N ALA A 36 13.70 8.03 7.12
CA ALA A 36 13.44 7.69 8.51
C ALA A 36 12.35 6.62 8.55
N ASP A 37 12.65 5.42 9.06
CA ASP A 37 11.74 4.28 9.04
C ASP A 37 11.54 3.71 10.46
N TYR A 38 10.30 3.79 10.94
CA TYR A 38 9.91 3.19 12.22
C TYR A 38 9.74 1.67 12.06
N VAL A 39 10.63 0.91 12.70
CA VAL A 39 10.74 -0.55 12.55
C VAL A 39 9.77 -1.32 13.45
N GLY A 40 9.10 -0.62 14.39
CA GLY A 40 8.28 -1.27 15.42
C GLY A 40 9.09 -1.65 16.64
N THR A 41 8.72 -2.75 17.32
CA THR A 41 9.49 -3.28 18.46
C THR A 41 10.56 -4.24 17.94
N ALA A 42 11.83 -3.81 17.97
CA ALA A 42 12.95 -4.61 17.48
C ALA A 42 14.24 -4.38 18.31
N THR A 43 15.26 -5.19 18.04
CA THR A 43 16.60 -4.98 18.61
C THR A 43 17.37 -3.94 17.80
N ASN A 44 18.39 -3.33 18.42
CA ASN A 44 19.26 -2.39 17.73
C ASN A 44 19.85 -2.98 16.44
N ASN A 45 20.33 -4.21 16.48
CA ASN A 45 20.92 -4.86 15.31
C ASN A 45 19.93 -5.07 14.16
N VAL A 46 18.65 -5.32 14.46
CA VAL A 46 17.59 -5.42 13.44
C VAL A 46 17.35 -4.05 12.81
N ALA A 47 17.33 -2.98 13.58
CA ALA A 47 17.19 -1.61 13.09
C ALA A 47 18.36 -1.21 12.18
N GLU A 48 19.59 -1.56 12.55
CA GLU A 48 20.80 -1.35 11.74
C GLU A 48 20.73 -2.05 10.37
N TYR A 49 20.32 -3.34 10.36
CA TYR A 49 20.12 -4.05 9.10
C TYR A 49 18.96 -3.46 8.26
N ARG A 50 17.94 -2.94 8.92
CA ARG A 50 16.82 -2.27 8.24
C ARG A 50 17.30 -1.00 7.55
N ALA A 51 18.13 -0.19 8.22
CA ALA A 51 18.74 1.00 7.64
C ALA A 51 19.59 0.66 6.39
N LEU A 52 20.41 -0.38 6.47
CA LEU A 52 21.17 -0.87 5.33
C LEU A 52 20.27 -1.27 4.16
N LEU A 53 19.20 -2.04 4.43
CA LEU A 53 18.25 -2.49 3.40
C LEU A 53 17.58 -1.31 2.71
N ASN A 54 17.05 -0.36 3.46
CA ASN A 54 16.43 0.85 2.92
C ASN A 54 17.40 1.61 2.00
N GLY A 55 18.68 1.70 2.38
CA GLY A 55 19.70 2.35 1.58
C GLY A 55 20.03 1.60 0.28
N LEU A 56 20.16 0.28 0.33
CA LEU A 56 20.45 -0.54 -0.85
C LEU A 56 19.26 -0.56 -1.84
N GLU A 57 18.04 -0.65 -1.32
CA GLU A 57 16.81 -0.56 -2.13
C GLU A 57 16.72 0.79 -2.84
N ALA A 58 16.92 1.89 -2.11
CA ALA A 58 16.92 3.23 -2.67
C ALA A 58 18.04 3.45 -3.71
N ALA A 59 19.25 2.95 -3.45
CA ALA A 59 20.35 3.04 -4.41
C ALA A 59 20.07 2.27 -5.71
N ARG A 60 19.49 1.07 -5.60
CA ARG A 60 19.05 0.28 -6.76
C ARG A 60 17.97 1.02 -7.56
N ASP A 61 16.98 1.57 -6.88
CA ASP A 61 15.86 2.28 -7.51
C ASP A 61 16.31 3.58 -8.21
N LEU A 62 17.39 4.20 -7.73
CA LEU A 62 18.08 5.31 -8.39
C LEU A 62 18.97 4.87 -9.57
N GLY A 63 19.11 3.58 -9.85
CA GLY A 63 19.95 3.05 -10.92
C GLY A 63 21.44 3.16 -10.62
N ALA A 64 21.84 3.11 -9.35
CA ALA A 64 23.25 3.09 -8.97
C ALA A 64 23.94 1.82 -9.52
N THR A 65 25.18 1.97 -9.96
CA THR A 65 26.03 0.85 -10.38
C THR A 65 27.19 0.63 -9.43
N GLU A 66 27.60 1.67 -8.70
CA GLU A 66 28.64 1.59 -7.68
C GLU A 66 28.08 2.16 -6.37
N VAL A 67 28.22 1.39 -5.28
CA VAL A 67 27.68 1.76 -3.96
C VAL A 67 28.75 1.67 -2.90
N GLU A 68 28.88 2.74 -2.12
CA GLU A 68 29.73 2.79 -0.94
C GLU A 68 28.84 2.94 0.31
N VAL A 69 28.81 1.94 1.17
CA VAL A 69 28.03 1.94 2.40
C VAL A 69 28.91 2.34 3.58
N LEU A 70 28.51 3.37 4.30
CA LEU A 70 29.14 3.88 5.50
C LEU A 70 28.22 3.67 6.70
N MET A 71 28.67 2.97 7.74
CA MET A 71 27.91 2.71 8.96
C MET A 71 28.80 2.76 10.19
N ASP A 72 28.27 3.17 11.31
CA ASP A 72 28.94 3.07 12.63
C ASP A 72 28.64 1.73 13.34
N SER A 73 27.79 0.90 12.76
CA SER A 73 27.58 -0.50 13.17
C SER A 73 28.70 -1.41 12.69
N LYS A 74 29.70 -1.59 13.54
CA LYS A 74 30.83 -2.52 13.23
C LYS A 74 30.33 -3.94 12.93
N LEU A 75 29.28 -4.38 13.63
CA LEU A 75 28.71 -5.71 13.44
C LEU A 75 28.17 -5.88 12.01
N VAL A 76 27.35 -4.96 11.53
CA VAL A 76 26.76 -5.05 10.18
C VAL A 76 27.84 -4.95 9.11
N VAL A 77 28.78 -4.00 9.24
CA VAL A 77 29.90 -3.83 8.28
C VAL A 77 30.75 -5.10 8.18
N GLU A 78 31.12 -5.70 9.30
CA GLU A 78 31.94 -6.92 9.32
C GLU A 78 31.20 -8.15 8.77
N GLN A 79 29.91 -8.23 9.03
CA GLN A 79 29.06 -9.32 8.53
C GLN A 79 28.83 -9.20 7.03
N MET A 80 28.51 -8.02 6.53
CA MET A 80 28.26 -7.79 5.11
C MET A 80 29.53 -7.88 4.27
N SER A 81 30.70 -7.53 4.84
CA SER A 81 32.02 -7.76 4.24
C SER A 81 32.47 -9.24 4.27
N GLY A 82 31.67 -10.14 4.86
CA GLY A 82 31.99 -11.56 4.94
C GLY A 82 33.05 -11.94 6.00
N ARG A 83 33.53 -10.96 6.78
CA ARG A 83 34.56 -11.21 7.81
C ARG A 83 34.02 -11.87 9.07
N TRP A 84 32.73 -11.58 9.42
CA TRP A 84 32.05 -12.18 10.56
C TRP A 84 30.87 -13.04 10.15
N LYS A 85 30.63 -14.13 10.89
CA LYS A 85 29.49 -15.03 10.67
C LYS A 85 28.22 -14.44 11.32
N ILE A 86 27.10 -14.55 10.60
CA ILE A 86 25.78 -14.15 11.11
C ILE A 86 25.18 -15.36 11.83
N LYS A 87 24.94 -15.22 13.14
CA LYS A 87 24.43 -16.32 13.98
C LYS A 87 22.95 -16.22 14.32
N HIS A 88 22.43 -14.99 14.44
CA HIS A 88 21.03 -14.76 14.84
C HIS A 88 20.08 -14.95 13.64
N PRO A 89 18.97 -15.72 13.79
CA PRO A 89 18.06 -15.99 12.68
C PRO A 89 17.51 -14.74 11.99
N ASP A 90 16.98 -13.77 12.77
CA ASP A 90 16.37 -12.55 12.23
C ASP A 90 17.37 -11.70 11.44
N MET A 91 18.59 -11.55 11.96
CA MET A 91 19.68 -10.88 11.25
C MET A 91 20.10 -11.64 9.99
N LYS A 92 20.02 -12.99 10.01
CA LYS A 92 20.38 -13.80 8.84
C LYS A 92 19.41 -13.56 7.68
N GLU A 93 18.12 -13.45 7.95
CA GLU A 93 17.14 -13.15 6.93
C GLU A 93 17.37 -11.77 6.30
N LEU A 94 17.57 -10.73 7.12
CA LEU A 94 17.83 -9.36 6.66
C LEU A 94 19.14 -9.28 5.87
N ALA A 95 20.19 -9.95 6.34
CA ALA A 95 21.48 -10.00 5.65
C ALA A 95 21.39 -10.71 4.30
N LEU A 96 20.61 -11.79 4.19
CA LEU A 96 20.38 -12.46 2.91
C LEU A 96 19.65 -11.58 1.91
N LYS A 97 18.66 -10.80 2.37
CA LYS A 97 17.99 -9.80 1.55
C LYS A 97 18.98 -8.73 1.08
N ALA A 98 19.77 -8.17 1.99
CA ALA A 98 20.79 -7.17 1.66
C ALA A 98 21.83 -7.70 0.67
N GLN A 99 22.29 -8.95 0.85
CA GLN A 99 23.22 -9.61 -0.08
C GLN A 99 22.60 -9.88 -1.45
N ALA A 100 21.29 -10.14 -1.51
CA ALA A 100 20.59 -10.32 -2.79
C ALA A 100 20.59 -9.01 -3.59
N ILE A 101 20.21 -7.88 -2.95
CA ILE A 101 20.22 -6.57 -3.58
C ILE A 101 21.66 -6.13 -3.94
N ALA A 102 22.64 -6.41 -3.08
CA ALA A 102 24.04 -6.07 -3.32
C ALA A 102 24.62 -6.68 -4.62
N ARG A 103 24.03 -7.76 -5.14
CA ARG A 103 24.43 -8.38 -6.42
C ARG A 103 23.98 -7.60 -7.65
N ASP A 104 23.04 -6.67 -7.49
CA ASP A 104 22.53 -5.84 -8.57
C ASP A 104 23.50 -4.70 -8.93
N PHE A 105 24.53 -4.45 -8.09
CA PHE A 105 25.55 -3.44 -8.31
C PHE A 105 26.83 -4.02 -8.91
N ASP A 106 27.47 -3.26 -9.80
CA ASP A 106 28.78 -3.62 -10.37
C ASP A 106 29.89 -3.63 -9.32
N ALA A 107 29.78 -2.73 -8.34
CA ALA A 107 30.70 -2.64 -7.21
C ALA A 107 29.98 -2.17 -5.93
N ILE A 108 30.27 -2.83 -4.81
CA ILE A 108 29.78 -2.43 -3.50
C ILE A 108 30.90 -2.58 -2.45
N SER A 109 30.98 -1.59 -1.56
CA SER A 109 31.91 -1.61 -0.42
C SER A 109 31.20 -1.25 0.88
N TYR A 110 31.69 -1.80 1.99
CA TYR A 110 31.17 -1.54 3.34
C TYR A 110 32.32 -1.03 4.22
N THR A 111 32.16 0.19 4.73
CA THR A 111 33.17 0.88 5.52
C THR A 111 32.58 1.28 6.88
N TRP A 112 33.28 0.95 7.94
CA TRP A 112 32.93 1.43 9.26
C TRP A 112 33.41 2.87 9.45
N ILE A 113 32.54 3.73 9.96
CA ILE A 113 32.84 5.12 10.32
C ILE A 113 32.54 5.37 11.81
N PRO A 114 33.23 6.34 12.43
CA PRO A 114 32.84 6.79 13.78
C PRO A 114 31.43 7.38 13.80
N ARG A 115 30.69 7.18 14.91
CA ARG A 115 29.33 7.71 15.08
C ARG A 115 29.21 9.21 14.82
N ALA A 116 30.25 9.99 15.16
CA ALA A 116 30.27 11.43 14.90
C ALA A 116 30.20 11.80 13.39
N GLU A 117 30.58 10.86 12.52
CA GLU A 117 30.52 11.02 11.06
C GLU A 117 29.23 10.47 10.44
N ASN A 118 28.32 9.89 11.30
CA ASN A 118 27.02 9.32 10.91
C ASN A 118 25.82 10.06 11.48
N SER A 119 26.02 11.33 11.90
CA SER A 119 25.03 12.12 12.65
C SER A 119 23.71 12.33 11.91
N GLU A 120 23.73 12.43 10.58
CA GLU A 120 22.52 12.64 9.79
C GLU A 120 21.64 11.37 9.79
N ALA A 121 22.22 10.19 9.62
CA ALA A 121 21.49 8.93 9.71
C ALA A 121 21.01 8.66 11.15
N ASP A 122 21.84 8.96 12.18
CA ASP A 122 21.45 8.89 13.61
C ASP A 122 20.23 9.79 13.91
N ALA A 123 20.21 11.03 13.37
CA ALA A 123 19.07 11.94 13.54
C ALA A 123 17.78 11.37 12.94
N LEU A 124 17.84 10.78 11.75
CA LEU A 124 16.68 10.14 11.11
C LEU A 124 16.21 8.89 11.88
N ALA A 125 17.13 8.09 12.40
CA ALA A 125 16.77 6.94 13.24
C ALA A 125 16.07 7.39 14.53
N ASN A 126 16.55 8.48 15.15
CA ASN A 126 15.90 9.08 16.31
C ASN A 126 14.52 9.65 15.98
N GLN A 127 14.37 10.35 14.86
CA GLN A 127 13.08 10.85 14.37
C GLN A 127 12.08 9.71 14.16
N ALA A 128 12.52 8.58 13.59
CA ALA A 128 11.69 7.40 13.41
C ALA A 128 11.24 6.80 14.75
N MET A 129 12.13 6.74 15.75
CA MET A 129 11.79 6.26 17.10
C MET A 129 10.84 7.24 17.82
N ASP A 130 10.99 8.55 17.64
CA ASP A 130 10.09 9.57 18.20
C ASP A 130 8.69 9.46 17.62
N ALA A 131 8.58 9.29 16.30
CA ALA A 131 7.31 9.06 15.62
C ALA A 131 6.64 7.78 16.12
N GLY A 132 7.40 6.69 16.29
CA GLY A 132 6.89 5.43 16.83
C GLY A 132 6.42 5.57 18.28
N ALA A 133 7.13 6.34 19.12
CA ALA A 133 6.71 6.64 20.50
C ALA A 133 5.42 7.50 20.52
N ALA A 134 5.20 8.33 19.50
CA ALA A 134 3.99 9.14 19.33
C ALA A 134 2.83 8.35 18.68
N GLY A 135 3.02 7.04 18.41
CA GLY A 135 1.99 6.16 17.85
C GLY A 135 1.93 6.09 16.32
N ALA A 136 3.00 6.52 15.63
CA ALA A 136 3.07 6.34 14.18
C ALA A 136 3.03 4.84 13.81
N PRO A 137 2.44 4.48 12.66
CA PRO A 137 2.49 3.11 12.16
C PRO A 137 3.92 2.71 11.78
N ILE A 138 4.22 1.40 11.82
CA ILE A 138 5.48 0.86 11.32
C ILE A 138 5.64 1.23 9.84
N GLY A 139 6.83 1.72 9.47
CA GLY A 139 7.18 2.14 8.12
C GLY A 139 7.86 3.50 8.07
N ILE A 140 8.08 4.04 6.88
CA ILE A 140 8.73 5.33 6.66
C ILE A 140 7.89 6.46 7.26
N VAL A 141 8.46 7.21 8.21
CA VAL A 141 7.78 8.27 8.96
C VAL A 141 8.21 9.67 8.54
N ALA A 142 9.38 9.81 7.90
CA ALA A 142 9.83 11.03 7.22
C ALA A 142 10.85 10.67 6.14
N GLY A 143 10.70 11.30 5.01
CA GLY A 143 11.66 11.36 3.93
C GLY A 143 11.36 12.67 3.22
N GLY A 144 12.14 13.72 3.46
CA GLY A 144 11.90 15.01 2.85
C GLY A 144 12.78 16.10 3.43
N GLU A 145 13.11 16.99 2.59
CA GLU A 145 14.03 18.11 2.63
C GLU A 145 13.86 19.03 3.85
N ASP A 146 14.98 19.60 4.28
CA ASP A 146 15.08 20.64 5.32
C ASP A 146 14.15 21.84 5.04
N GLU A 147 13.38 22.23 6.07
CA GLU A 147 12.70 23.51 6.11
C GLU A 147 13.73 24.65 6.11
N ALA A 148 13.81 25.41 5.04
CA ALA A 148 14.45 26.71 4.97
C ALA A 148 13.38 27.80 4.78
N GLU A 149 13.45 28.76 5.68
CA GLU A 149 12.64 29.94 5.96
C GLU A 149 11.95 30.62 4.75
N GLU A 150 10.74 31.16 5.06
CA GLU A 150 9.95 32.07 4.23
C GLU A 150 10.75 33.24 3.63
N GLY A 151 10.70 33.34 2.32
CA GLY A 151 11.05 34.54 1.56
C GLY A 151 10.15 34.64 0.34
N THR A 152 9.21 35.57 0.38
CA THR A 152 8.33 35.96 -0.74
C THR A 152 9.11 36.39 -1.96
N ASP A 153 8.95 35.80 -3.11
CA ASP A 153 8.39 36.38 -4.34
C ASP A 153 8.63 35.51 -5.59
N GLY A 154 7.56 35.27 -6.32
CA GLY A 154 7.48 35.23 -7.79
C GLY A 154 8.29 34.22 -8.62
N LYS A 155 7.68 33.03 -8.92
CA LYS A 155 7.65 32.40 -10.25
C LYS A 155 8.83 31.60 -10.80
N THR A 156 8.60 30.40 -10.94
CA THR A 156 8.49 29.45 -12.06
C THR A 156 8.50 28.05 -11.48
N HIS A 157 7.36 27.38 -11.51
CA HIS A 157 7.23 26.00 -11.07
C HIS A 157 8.08 25.11 -11.96
N THR A 158 9.27 24.80 -11.51
CA THR A 158 9.94 23.57 -11.89
C THR A 158 9.33 22.51 -10.99
N THR A 159 8.37 21.76 -11.50
CA THR A 159 7.70 20.68 -10.75
C THR A 159 8.72 19.58 -10.48
N CYS A 160 9.31 19.57 -9.28
CA CYS A 160 10.05 18.42 -8.78
C CYS A 160 9.05 17.28 -8.50
N PRO A 161 9.38 16.02 -8.85
CA PRO A 161 8.54 14.87 -8.51
C PRO A 161 8.28 14.79 -7.00
N THR A 162 7.00 14.82 -6.59
CA THR A 162 6.59 14.76 -5.19
C THR A 162 6.58 13.34 -4.62
N SER A 163 6.93 12.33 -5.45
CA SER A 163 6.99 10.93 -5.04
C SER A 163 8.03 10.16 -5.84
N TRP A 164 8.49 9.05 -5.27
CA TRP A 164 9.46 8.13 -5.89
C TRP A 164 9.01 7.53 -7.25
N ASN A 165 7.73 7.59 -7.58
CA ASN A 165 7.17 7.17 -8.88
C ASN A 165 7.22 8.26 -9.96
N GLY A 166 7.87 9.39 -9.69
CA GLY A 166 8.01 10.49 -10.63
C GLY A 166 6.78 11.37 -10.78
N ALA A 167 5.72 11.15 -9.99
CA ALA A 167 4.53 12.00 -10.03
C ALA A 167 4.84 13.43 -9.55
N THR A 168 4.27 14.41 -10.24
CA THR A 168 4.41 15.84 -9.94
C THR A 168 3.13 16.45 -9.40
N THR A 169 2.06 15.65 -9.31
CA THR A 169 0.74 16.07 -8.84
C THR A 169 0.36 15.34 -7.55
N GLU A 170 -0.55 15.91 -6.76
CA GLU A 170 -1.15 15.21 -5.63
C GLU A 170 -2.06 14.09 -6.13
N PRO A 171 -2.00 12.88 -5.53
CA PRO A 171 -2.81 11.76 -5.96
C PRO A 171 -4.27 11.90 -5.54
N THR A 172 -5.18 11.44 -6.37
CA THR A 172 -6.49 11.02 -5.91
C THR A 172 -6.34 9.65 -5.27
N ARG A 173 -6.56 9.59 -3.95
CA ARG A 173 -6.43 8.35 -3.18
C ARG A 173 -7.78 7.70 -3.01
N LEU A 174 -7.93 6.49 -3.48
CA LEU A 174 -9.12 5.67 -3.30
C LEU A 174 -8.87 4.65 -2.19
N ILE A 175 -9.59 4.79 -1.07
CA ILE A 175 -9.67 3.79 -0.03
C ILE A 175 -10.83 2.87 -0.39
N LEU A 176 -10.53 1.64 -0.74
CA LEU A 176 -11.48 0.66 -1.27
C LEU A 176 -11.91 -0.25 -0.12
N LEU A 177 -13.16 -0.18 0.29
CA LEU A 177 -13.74 -1.00 1.36
C LEU A 177 -14.78 -1.95 0.76
N ARG A 178 -14.54 -3.25 0.92
CA ARG A 178 -15.57 -4.25 0.62
C ARG A 178 -16.66 -4.23 1.71
N HIS A 179 -17.91 -4.41 1.33
CA HIS A 179 -19.02 -4.51 2.29
C HIS A 179 -18.82 -5.64 3.31
N GLY A 180 -19.47 -5.53 4.48
CA GLY A 180 -19.51 -6.56 5.50
C GLY A 180 -20.29 -7.82 5.09
N GLN A 181 -20.30 -8.84 5.94
CA GLN A 181 -20.95 -10.13 5.67
C GLN A 181 -22.47 -9.96 5.45
N THR A 182 -23.00 -10.72 4.47
CA THR A 182 -24.42 -10.97 4.22
C THR A 182 -24.72 -12.46 4.35
N GLU A 183 -25.98 -12.88 4.45
CA GLU A 183 -26.34 -14.30 4.45
C GLU A 183 -25.84 -15.04 3.20
N MET A 184 -25.93 -14.41 2.03
CA MET A 184 -25.43 -14.99 0.79
C MET A 184 -23.91 -15.18 0.82
N SER A 185 -23.14 -14.21 1.33
CA SER A 185 -21.70 -14.35 1.44
C SER A 185 -21.29 -15.40 2.51
N ALA A 186 -22.05 -15.53 3.59
CA ALA A 186 -21.86 -16.58 4.58
C ALA A 186 -22.12 -17.99 3.98
N ALA A 187 -23.14 -18.08 3.11
CA ALA A 187 -23.47 -19.32 2.39
C ALA A 187 -22.55 -19.55 1.15
N ARG A 188 -21.58 -18.68 0.89
CA ARG A 188 -20.66 -18.73 -0.29
C ARG A 188 -21.41 -18.79 -1.63
N GLN A 189 -22.48 -18.03 -1.73
CA GLN A 189 -23.27 -17.87 -2.94
C GLN A 189 -22.76 -16.70 -3.76
N TYR A 190 -22.92 -16.77 -5.07
CA TYR A 190 -22.81 -15.60 -5.94
C TYR A 190 -23.84 -14.57 -5.53
N SER A 191 -23.41 -13.36 -5.25
CA SER A 191 -24.28 -12.26 -4.81
C SER A 191 -23.97 -11.02 -5.65
N GLY A 192 -24.59 -10.97 -6.81
CA GLY A 192 -24.44 -9.88 -7.78
C GLY A 192 -25.47 -8.78 -7.53
N ARG A 193 -26.57 -8.85 -8.26
CA ARG A 193 -27.67 -7.86 -8.20
C ARG A 193 -28.66 -8.11 -7.06
N SER A 194 -28.66 -9.31 -6.48
CA SER A 194 -29.37 -9.59 -5.23
C SER A 194 -28.97 -8.59 -4.14
N ASN A 195 -29.94 -8.20 -3.33
CA ASN A 195 -29.76 -7.08 -2.41
C ASN A 195 -29.99 -7.46 -0.91
N PRO A 196 -29.29 -8.50 -0.37
CA PRO A 196 -29.39 -8.84 1.03
C PRO A 196 -28.79 -7.75 1.93
N PRO A 197 -29.34 -7.52 3.15
CA PRO A 197 -28.73 -6.68 4.15
C PRO A 197 -27.51 -7.34 4.79
N LEU A 198 -26.79 -6.59 5.62
CA LEU A 198 -25.73 -7.14 6.45
C LEU A 198 -26.28 -8.10 7.51
N THR A 199 -25.48 -9.14 7.83
CA THR A 199 -25.72 -9.94 9.03
C THR A 199 -25.27 -9.17 10.28
N GLN A 200 -25.54 -9.71 11.47
CA GLN A 200 -25.01 -9.15 12.71
C GLN A 200 -23.47 -9.07 12.68
N LEU A 201 -22.80 -10.09 12.16
CA LEU A 201 -21.33 -10.08 11.97
C LEU A 201 -20.93 -9.02 10.94
N GLY A 202 -21.66 -8.89 9.82
CA GLY A 202 -21.42 -7.86 8.82
C GLY A 202 -21.52 -6.44 9.38
N THR A 203 -22.49 -6.20 10.27
CA THR A 203 -22.62 -4.92 10.98
C THR A 203 -21.43 -4.66 11.92
N GLN A 204 -20.95 -5.69 12.63
CA GLN A 204 -19.75 -5.58 13.47
C GLN A 204 -18.49 -5.31 12.65
N GLN A 205 -18.35 -5.97 11.49
CA GLN A 205 -17.26 -5.74 10.55
C GLN A 205 -17.29 -4.29 10.00
N ALA A 206 -18.46 -3.80 9.60
CA ALA A 206 -18.64 -2.42 9.16
C ALA A 206 -18.25 -1.41 10.25
N ALA A 207 -18.65 -1.66 11.50
CA ALA A 207 -18.28 -0.83 12.64
C ALA A 207 -16.76 -0.90 12.95
N GLY A 208 -16.10 -2.06 12.75
CA GLY A 208 -14.66 -2.21 12.86
C GLY A 208 -13.92 -1.35 11.84
N ALA A 209 -14.30 -1.45 10.56
CA ALA A 209 -13.77 -0.64 9.49
C ALA A 209 -13.98 0.87 9.73
N ALA A 210 -15.18 1.25 10.19
CA ALA A 210 -15.52 2.64 10.52
C ALA A 210 -14.59 3.23 11.59
N ARG A 211 -14.36 2.50 12.69
CA ARG A 211 -13.42 2.90 13.75
C ARG A 211 -11.99 3.05 13.21
N ARG A 212 -11.52 2.10 12.42
CA ARG A 212 -10.18 2.12 11.81
C ARG A 212 -10.01 3.35 10.92
N LEU A 213 -11.00 3.65 10.09
CA LEU A 213 -10.98 4.80 9.18
C LEU A 213 -11.10 6.14 9.91
N ALA A 214 -11.88 6.20 10.99
CA ALA A 214 -11.98 7.39 11.84
C ALA A 214 -10.65 7.71 12.54
N VAL A 215 -9.95 6.69 13.06
CA VAL A 215 -8.61 6.86 13.65
C VAL A 215 -7.59 7.31 12.59
N ARG A 216 -7.67 6.75 11.38
CA ARG A 216 -6.79 7.16 10.28
C ARG A 216 -7.00 8.62 9.90
N GLY A 217 -8.25 9.07 9.83
CA GLY A 217 -8.61 10.42 9.38
C GLY A 217 -8.24 10.73 7.92
N GLY A 218 -8.34 11.99 7.53
CA GLY A 218 -7.91 12.49 6.21
C GLY A 218 -8.73 11.90 5.05
N ILE A 219 -10.03 11.66 5.23
CA ILE A 219 -10.99 11.24 4.21
C ILE A 219 -11.88 12.44 3.89
N ASP A 220 -11.96 12.80 2.60
CA ASP A 220 -12.68 13.99 2.14
C ASP A 220 -14.11 13.68 1.70
N ALA A 221 -14.35 12.46 1.21
CA ALA A 221 -15.67 12.06 0.69
C ALA A 221 -15.88 10.55 0.85
N ILE A 222 -17.16 10.14 0.86
CA ILE A 222 -17.58 8.73 0.86
C ILE A 222 -18.52 8.51 -0.30
N VAL A 223 -18.19 7.56 -1.17
CA VAL A 223 -19.05 7.07 -2.24
C VAL A 223 -19.30 5.58 -2.06
N ALA A 224 -20.48 5.11 -2.43
CA ALA A 224 -20.86 3.71 -2.26
C ALA A 224 -21.68 3.19 -3.43
N SER A 225 -21.58 1.89 -3.70
CA SER A 225 -22.55 1.17 -4.51
C SER A 225 -23.96 1.30 -3.91
N PRO A 226 -25.03 1.37 -4.72
CA PRO A 226 -26.41 1.56 -4.25
C PRO A 226 -26.98 0.39 -3.46
N LEU A 227 -26.33 -0.79 -3.48
CA LEU A 227 -26.85 -2.00 -2.82
C LEU A 227 -26.85 -1.86 -1.30
N THR A 228 -27.85 -2.44 -0.65
CA THR A 228 -28.10 -2.29 0.79
C THR A 228 -26.87 -2.61 1.63
N ARG A 229 -26.18 -3.73 1.37
CA ARG A 229 -24.98 -4.17 2.09
C ARG A 229 -23.82 -3.16 2.04
N THR A 230 -23.65 -2.48 0.92
CA THR A 230 -22.64 -1.42 0.75
C THR A 230 -23.07 -0.12 1.39
N MET A 231 -24.34 0.26 1.25
CA MET A 231 -24.88 1.46 1.88
C MET A 231 -24.90 1.36 3.41
N GLU A 232 -25.22 0.21 3.98
CA GLU A 232 -25.13 -0.03 5.44
C GLU A 232 -23.68 0.06 5.92
N THR A 233 -22.73 -0.54 5.21
CA THR A 233 -21.30 -0.44 5.52
C THR A 233 -20.81 1.00 5.41
N ALA A 234 -21.21 1.73 4.35
CA ALA A 234 -20.80 3.10 4.12
C ALA A 234 -21.39 4.07 5.15
N ARG A 235 -22.65 3.87 5.56
CA ARG A 235 -23.29 4.68 6.61
C ARG A 235 -22.57 4.57 7.95
N ALA A 236 -22.16 3.34 8.35
CA ALA A 236 -21.36 3.16 9.56
C ALA A 236 -20.05 3.97 9.51
N CYS A 237 -19.41 4.04 8.33
CA CYS A 237 -18.23 4.89 8.14
C CYS A 237 -18.59 6.39 8.13
N GLY A 238 -19.69 6.76 7.48
CA GLY A 238 -20.18 8.13 7.41
C GLY A 238 -20.49 8.71 8.79
N ASP A 239 -21.17 7.94 9.63
CA ASP A 239 -21.48 8.32 11.01
C ASP A 239 -20.20 8.53 11.84
N ALA A 240 -19.20 7.65 11.68
CA ALA A 240 -17.94 7.75 12.42
C ALA A 240 -17.03 8.89 11.92
N LEU A 241 -17.12 9.28 10.65
CA LEU A 241 -16.31 10.32 10.02
C LEU A 241 -17.02 11.69 9.97
N GLY A 242 -18.31 11.73 10.24
CA GLY A 242 -19.13 12.96 10.08
C GLY A 242 -19.31 13.38 8.62
N LEU A 243 -19.27 12.42 7.68
CA LEU A 243 -19.34 12.67 6.24
C LEU A 243 -20.62 12.07 5.61
N PRO A 244 -21.25 12.77 4.65
CA PRO A 244 -22.37 12.22 3.90
C PRO A 244 -21.87 11.09 2.96
N VAL A 245 -22.77 10.13 2.69
CA VAL A 245 -22.53 9.04 1.73
C VAL A 245 -23.26 9.35 0.43
N ALA A 246 -22.52 9.44 -0.67
CA ALA A 246 -23.07 9.55 -2.01
C ALA A 246 -23.19 8.17 -2.67
N SER A 247 -24.32 7.92 -3.35
CA SER A 247 -24.52 6.69 -4.11
C SER A 247 -23.97 6.83 -5.53
N VAL A 248 -23.25 5.82 -6.02
CA VAL A 248 -22.70 5.77 -7.38
C VAL A 248 -23.09 4.43 -8.02
N ASP A 249 -24.03 4.47 -8.94
CA ASP A 249 -24.61 3.28 -9.57
C ASP A 249 -23.56 2.41 -10.29
N GLY A 250 -22.57 3.03 -10.88
CA GLY A 250 -21.49 2.32 -11.57
C GLY A 250 -20.59 1.49 -10.65
N LEU A 251 -20.66 1.64 -9.32
CA LEU A 251 -19.92 0.82 -8.34
C LEU A 251 -20.63 -0.50 -7.97
N ILE A 252 -21.78 -0.81 -8.58
CA ILE A 252 -22.54 -2.03 -8.31
C ILE A 252 -21.73 -3.28 -8.66
N GLU A 253 -22.01 -4.41 -8.00
CA GLU A 253 -21.32 -5.69 -8.23
C GLU A 253 -21.58 -6.23 -9.67
N LEU A 254 -20.76 -7.18 -10.08
CA LEU A 254 -20.98 -7.97 -11.30
C LEU A 254 -22.39 -8.56 -11.31
N ASP A 255 -23.04 -8.52 -12.47
CA ASP A 255 -24.27 -9.25 -12.66
C ASP A 255 -23.95 -10.72 -12.97
N PHE A 256 -24.22 -11.60 -12.02
CA PHE A 256 -24.02 -13.02 -12.20
C PHE A 256 -25.18 -13.71 -12.93
N GLY A 257 -26.24 -12.96 -13.30
CA GLY A 257 -27.38 -13.47 -14.01
C GLY A 257 -28.03 -14.66 -13.31
N GLU A 258 -28.19 -15.78 -14.02
CA GLU A 258 -28.82 -17.00 -13.50
C GLU A 258 -28.02 -17.70 -12.39
N TRP A 259 -26.75 -17.32 -12.19
CA TRP A 259 -25.95 -17.86 -11.06
C TRP A 259 -26.13 -17.09 -9.77
N ASP A 260 -26.82 -15.94 -9.78
CA ASP A 260 -27.08 -15.17 -8.55
C ASP A 260 -27.88 -16.01 -7.55
N GLY A 261 -27.40 -16.15 -6.33
CA GLY A 261 -27.96 -17.01 -5.29
C GLY A 261 -27.48 -18.47 -5.29
N LEU A 262 -26.76 -18.90 -6.31
CA LEU A 262 -26.16 -20.24 -6.35
C LEU A 262 -24.78 -20.25 -5.67
N THR A 263 -24.42 -21.36 -5.07
CA THR A 263 -23.02 -21.63 -4.68
C THR A 263 -22.19 -21.94 -5.92
N PHE A 264 -20.86 -21.87 -5.81
CA PHE A 264 -19.93 -22.22 -6.88
C PHE A 264 -20.23 -23.63 -7.46
N ALA A 265 -20.47 -24.62 -6.59
CA ALA A 265 -20.79 -25.99 -7.00
C ALA A 265 -22.12 -26.07 -7.76
N GLN A 266 -23.16 -25.40 -7.28
CA GLN A 266 -24.47 -25.38 -7.92
C GLN A 266 -24.43 -24.67 -9.29
N ALA A 267 -23.70 -23.54 -9.40
CA ALA A 267 -23.53 -22.87 -10.70
C ALA A 267 -22.78 -23.76 -11.71
N HIS A 268 -21.76 -24.47 -11.25
CA HIS A 268 -21.03 -25.42 -12.09
C HIS A 268 -21.92 -26.62 -12.50
N GLU A 269 -22.71 -27.17 -11.59
CA GLU A 269 -23.65 -28.25 -11.87
C GLU A 269 -24.72 -27.84 -12.88
N ALA A 270 -25.24 -26.61 -12.75
CA ALA A 270 -26.27 -26.09 -13.65
C ALA A 270 -25.74 -25.85 -15.08
N ASN A 271 -24.50 -25.31 -15.20
CA ASN A 271 -23.91 -24.96 -16.50
C ASN A 271 -22.39 -25.27 -16.53
N PRO A 272 -21.94 -26.55 -16.55
CA PRO A 272 -20.54 -26.92 -16.42
C PRO A 272 -19.60 -26.27 -17.46
N GLU A 273 -20.01 -26.25 -18.71
CA GLU A 273 -19.22 -25.70 -19.82
C GLU A 273 -19.11 -24.16 -19.71
N ALA A 274 -20.25 -23.47 -19.53
CA ALA A 274 -20.29 -22.01 -19.41
C ALA A 274 -19.54 -21.54 -18.19
N HIS A 275 -19.69 -22.22 -17.04
CA HIS A 275 -19.01 -21.87 -15.80
C HIS A 275 -17.49 -22.07 -15.89
N SER A 276 -17.04 -23.17 -16.51
CA SER A 276 -15.60 -23.42 -16.75
C SER A 276 -15.00 -22.42 -17.73
N ALA A 277 -15.72 -22.05 -18.79
CA ALA A 277 -15.29 -21.03 -19.74
C ALA A 277 -15.17 -19.66 -19.06
N TRP A 278 -16.14 -19.26 -18.25
CA TRP A 278 -16.12 -17.99 -17.48
C TRP A 278 -14.94 -17.90 -16.50
N LEU A 279 -14.54 -19.00 -15.88
CA LEU A 279 -13.36 -19.04 -15.00
C LEU A 279 -12.03 -18.89 -15.74
N SER A 280 -12.00 -19.12 -17.04
CA SER A 280 -10.77 -19.08 -17.85
C SER A 280 -10.66 -17.85 -18.74
N ASP A 281 -11.78 -17.18 -19.03
CA ASP A 281 -11.84 -16.05 -19.95
C ASP A 281 -12.79 -14.97 -19.43
N THR A 282 -12.26 -13.77 -19.23
CA THR A 282 -13.00 -12.62 -18.66
C THR A 282 -14.03 -12.00 -19.61
N SER A 283 -13.99 -12.35 -20.90
CA SER A 283 -14.97 -11.91 -21.91
C SER A 283 -16.26 -12.74 -21.87
N ILE A 284 -16.23 -13.93 -21.27
CA ILE A 284 -17.39 -14.81 -21.17
C ILE A 284 -18.44 -14.21 -20.22
N VAL A 285 -19.69 -14.28 -20.66
CA VAL A 285 -20.84 -13.73 -19.93
C VAL A 285 -21.54 -14.87 -19.18
N PRO A 286 -21.79 -14.75 -17.86
CA PRO A 286 -22.72 -15.64 -17.19
C PRO A 286 -24.10 -15.61 -17.86
N PRO A 287 -24.88 -16.70 -17.88
CA PRO A 287 -26.21 -16.69 -18.49
C PRO A 287 -27.05 -15.52 -17.94
N SER A 288 -27.53 -14.66 -18.83
CA SER A 288 -28.30 -13.43 -18.52
C SER A 288 -27.56 -12.40 -17.61
N GLY A 289 -26.23 -12.46 -17.54
CA GLY A 289 -25.42 -11.61 -16.67
C GLY A 289 -24.51 -10.60 -17.40
N GLU A 290 -23.41 -10.21 -16.75
CA GLU A 290 -22.37 -9.27 -17.21
C GLU A 290 -21.01 -9.97 -17.24
N SER A 291 -20.18 -9.75 -18.28
CA SER A 291 -18.82 -10.27 -18.30
C SER A 291 -17.89 -9.43 -17.36
N LEU A 292 -16.79 -10.06 -16.93
CA LEU A 292 -15.77 -9.35 -16.14
C LEU A 292 -15.15 -8.18 -16.93
N ASP A 293 -15.03 -8.31 -18.25
CA ASP A 293 -14.53 -7.25 -19.12
C ASP A 293 -15.53 -6.08 -19.22
N ALA A 294 -16.83 -6.35 -19.32
CA ALA A 294 -17.85 -5.30 -19.32
C ALA A 294 -17.88 -4.56 -17.97
N ALA A 295 -17.82 -5.30 -16.86
CA ALA A 295 -17.69 -4.71 -15.52
C ALA A 295 -16.42 -3.87 -15.41
N TYR A 296 -15.28 -4.34 -15.92
CA TYR A 296 -14.03 -3.58 -15.93
C TYR A 296 -14.18 -2.24 -16.65
N GLN A 297 -14.80 -2.19 -17.82
CA GLN A 297 -15.03 -0.96 -18.58
C GLN A 297 -15.94 0.01 -17.81
N ARG A 298 -17.03 -0.50 -17.24
CA ARG A 298 -17.93 0.30 -16.38
C ARG A 298 -17.20 0.92 -15.20
N ILE A 299 -16.40 0.12 -14.49
CA ILE A 299 -15.63 0.59 -13.33
C ILE A 299 -14.50 1.52 -13.75
N SER A 300 -13.90 1.34 -14.93
CA SER A 300 -12.90 2.28 -15.45
C SER A 300 -13.48 3.68 -15.63
N ALA A 301 -14.68 3.79 -16.22
CA ALA A 301 -15.36 5.06 -16.35
C ALA A 301 -15.64 5.71 -14.98
N VAL A 302 -16.13 4.94 -14.01
CA VAL A 302 -16.37 5.43 -12.64
C VAL A 302 -15.08 5.89 -11.97
N LYS A 303 -13.99 5.14 -12.09
CA LYS A 303 -12.68 5.53 -11.53
C LYS A 303 -12.20 6.86 -12.16
N ASP A 304 -12.37 7.04 -13.48
CA ASP A 304 -11.99 8.28 -14.17
C ASP A 304 -12.84 9.46 -13.68
N GLU A 305 -14.14 9.27 -13.47
CA GLU A 305 -15.03 10.27 -12.87
C GLU A 305 -14.60 10.64 -11.45
N LEU A 306 -14.33 9.64 -10.60
CA LEU A 306 -13.86 9.88 -9.23
C LEU A 306 -12.52 10.62 -9.21
N CYS A 307 -11.58 10.24 -10.07
CA CYS A 307 -10.27 10.93 -10.16
C CYS A 307 -10.41 12.38 -10.63
N ARG A 308 -11.37 12.69 -11.51
CA ARG A 308 -11.67 14.05 -11.96
C ARG A 308 -12.36 14.87 -10.88
N ASP A 309 -13.43 14.33 -10.29
CA ASP A 309 -14.33 15.07 -9.38
C ASP A 309 -13.69 15.27 -7.98
N TYR A 310 -12.76 14.38 -7.61
CA TYR A 310 -12.04 14.40 -6.35
C TYR A 310 -10.52 14.51 -6.54
N ALA A 311 -10.07 15.27 -7.56
CA ALA A 311 -8.64 15.43 -7.83
C ALA A 311 -7.87 15.89 -6.59
N GLY A 312 -6.77 15.18 -6.25
CA GLY A 312 -5.94 15.46 -5.09
C GLY A 312 -6.57 15.14 -3.72
N LYS A 313 -7.72 14.48 -3.67
CA LYS A 313 -8.46 14.14 -2.44
C LYS A 313 -8.39 12.65 -2.11
N THR A 314 -8.73 12.33 -0.87
CA THR A 314 -8.90 10.96 -0.40
C THR A 314 -10.38 10.60 -0.34
N VAL A 315 -10.79 9.60 -1.11
CA VAL A 315 -12.18 9.14 -1.22
C VAL A 315 -12.31 7.73 -0.67
N LEU A 316 -13.24 7.52 0.26
CA LEU A 316 -13.66 6.18 0.67
C LEU A 316 -14.68 5.65 -0.33
N VAL A 317 -14.35 4.54 -0.98
CA VAL A 317 -15.18 3.84 -1.96
C VAL A 317 -15.66 2.54 -1.35
N VAL A 318 -16.94 2.45 -1.00
CA VAL A 318 -17.53 1.23 -0.43
C VAL A 318 -18.23 0.43 -1.53
N SER A 319 -17.70 -0.75 -1.83
CA SER A 319 -18.17 -1.53 -2.97
C SER A 319 -18.02 -3.04 -2.73
N HIS A 320 -17.82 -3.80 -3.78
CA HIS A 320 -17.85 -5.26 -3.84
C HIS A 320 -16.55 -5.82 -4.38
N VAL A 321 -16.46 -7.15 -4.48
CA VAL A 321 -15.23 -7.85 -4.92
C VAL A 321 -14.82 -7.43 -6.33
N THR A 322 -15.72 -7.50 -7.31
CA THR A 322 -15.38 -7.25 -8.72
C THR A 322 -14.98 -5.80 -8.97
N PRO A 323 -15.74 -4.79 -8.52
CA PRO A 323 -15.33 -3.39 -8.66
C PRO A 323 -13.99 -3.07 -8.01
N ILE A 324 -13.75 -3.56 -6.80
CA ILE A 324 -12.49 -3.32 -6.09
C ILE A 324 -11.32 -3.96 -6.85
N LYS A 325 -11.46 -5.22 -7.30
CA LYS A 325 -10.45 -5.88 -8.13
C LYS A 325 -10.20 -5.13 -9.44
N ALA A 326 -11.23 -4.56 -10.07
CA ALA A 326 -11.08 -3.78 -11.30
C ALA A 326 -10.23 -2.52 -11.05
N ILE A 327 -10.49 -1.77 -9.97
CA ILE A 327 -9.71 -0.58 -9.61
C ILE A 327 -8.25 -0.96 -9.28
N LEU A 328 -8.04 -2.04 -8.51
CA LEU A 328 -6.69 -2.53 -8.20
C LEU A 328 -5.96 -3.02 -9.46
N ARG A 329 -6.67 -3.69 -10.39
CA ARG A 329 -6.12 -4.10 -11.69
C ARG A 329 -5.62 -2.90 -12.49
N MET A 330 -6.37 -1.79 -12.53
CA MET A 330 -5.97 -0.56 -13.21
C MET A 330 -4.72 0.04 -12.54
N ALA A 331 -4.72 0.14 -11.21
CA ALA A 331 -3.61 0.73 -10.48
C ALA A 331 -2.32 -0.10 -10.56
N LEU A 332 -2.42 -1.41 -10.72
CA LEU A 332 -1.27 -2.32 -10.88
C LEU A 332 -0.83 -2.49 -12.34
N GLY A 333 -1.55 -1.96 -13.31
CA GLY A 333 -1.32 -2.25 -14.73
C GLY A 333 -1.42 -3.75 -15.06
N ALA A 334 -2.21 -4.51 -14.28
CA ALA A 334 -2.26 -5.96 -14.36
C ALA A 334 -3.19 -6.48 -15.45
N GLY A 335 -2.92 -7.70 -15.91
CA GLY A 335 -3.76 -8.41 -16.88
C GLY A 335 -5.09 -8.91 -16.31
N PRO A 336 -6.00 -9.46 -17.18
CA PRO A 336 -7.32 -9.95 -16.78
C PRO A 336 -7.27 -11.04 -15.69
N SER A 337 -6.23 -11.85 -15.64
CA SER A 337 -6.05 -12.93 -14.67
C SER A 337 -6.11 -12.46 -13.21
N LEU A 338 -5.92 -11.15 -12.93
CA LEU A 338 -6.02 -10.60 -11.57
C LEU A 338 -7.39 -10.89 -10.94
N PHE A 339 -8.47 -10.92 -11.72
CA PHE A 339 -9.81 -11.23 -11.21
C PHE A 339 -9.90 -12.61 -10.54
N HIS A 340 -9.07 -13.55 -10.97
CA HIS A 340 -9.07 -14.93 -10.46
C HIS A 340 -7.96 -15.16 -9.41
N CYS A 341 -6.87 -14.37 -9.44
CA CYS A 341 -5.71 -14.55 -8.55
C CYS A 341 -5.79 -13.76 -7.25
N LEU A 342 -6.52 -12.63 -7.23
CA LEU A 342 -6.62 -11.77 -6.06
C LEU A 342 -7.81 -12.18 -5.19
N HIS A 343 -7.55 -12.40 -3.89
CA HIS A 343 -8.60 -12.59 -2.89
C HIS A 343 -8.84 -11.28 -2.12
N LEU A 344 -10.10 -10.99 -1.82
CA LEU A 344 -10.51 -9.86 -0.98
C LEU A 344 -11.52 -10.36 0.06
N ASP A 345 -11.19 -10.21 1.33
CA ASP A 345 -12.06 -10.57 2.44
C ASP A 345 -13.21 -9.57 2.64
N LEU A 346 -14.26 -10.00 3.34
CA LEU A 346 -15.37 -9.14 3.74
C LEU A 346 -14.85 -8.02 4.65
N ALA A 347 -15.34 -6.80 4.43
CA ALA A 347 -14.91 -5.58 5.11
C ALA A 347 -13.39 -5.30 5.02
N SER A 348 -12.67 -5.93 4.09
CA SER A 348 -11.25 -5.63 3.87
C SER A 348 -11.05 -4.25 3.26
N ILE A 349 -9.92 -3.63 3.60
CA ILE A 349 -9.49 -2.31 3.10
C ILE A 349 -8.33 -2.51 2.13
N SER A 350 -8.42 -1.83 0.96
CA SER A 350 -7.30 -1.68 0.02
C SER A 350 -7.13 -0.20 -0.31
N ILE A 351 -5.94 0.22 -0.73
CA ILE A 351 -5.64 1.62 -1.05
C ILE A 351 -4.91 1.70 -2.37
N ALA A 352 -5.46 2.47 -3.30
CA ALA A 352 -4.86 2.79 -4.59
C ALA A 352 -4.80 4.31 -4.78
N GLU A 353 -3.75 4.79 -5.43
CA GLU A 353 -3.52 6.20 -5.74
C GLU A 353 -3.37 6.38 -7.24
N PHE A 354 -4.04 7.41 -7.75
CA PHE A 354 -4.02 7.79 -9.16
C PHE A 354 -3.58 9.25 -9.26
N TYR A 355 -2.50 9.47 -9.98
CA TYR A 355 -1.93 10.79 -10.19
C TYR A 355 -2.38 11.38 -11.52
N ALA A 356 -2.67 12.68 -11.58
CA ALA A 356 -3.18 13.32 -12.79
C ALA A 356 -2.17 13.31 -13.94
N ASP A 357 -0.88 13.20 -13.64
CA ASP A 357 0.24 13.10 -14.58
C ASP A 357 0.58 11.65 -15.00
N GLY A 358 -0.25 10.68 -14.61
CA GLY A 358 -0.26 9.31 -15.13
C GLY A 358 0.19 8.19 -14.19
N PRO A 359 1.15 8.36 -13.26
CA PRO A 359 1.55 7.31 -12.34
C PRO A 359 0.41 6.78 -11.49
N THR A 360 0.55 5.53 -11.04
CA THR A 360 -0.41 4.86 -10.14
C THR A 360 0.35 4.09 -9.06
N VAL A 361 -0.22 4.00 -7.85
CA VAL A 361 0.39 3.28 -6.73
C VAL A 361 -0.66 2.47 -5.99
N VAL A 362 -0.36 1.22 -5.65
CA VAL A 362 -1.15 0.43 -4.70
C VAL A 362 -0.40 0.37 -3.38
N ARG A 363 -0.99 0.95 -2.33
CA ARG A 363 -0.38 1.05 -1.00
C ARG A 363 -0.73 -0.09 -0.07
N LEU A 364 -1.90 -0.68 -0.27
CA LEU A 364 -2.45 -1.69 0.63
C LEU A 364 -3.42 -2.57 -0.15
N VAL A 365 -3.41 -3.87 0.14
CA VAL A 365 -4.38 -4.82 -0.43
C VAL A 365 -4.88 -5.74 0.67
N ASN A 366 -6.20 -5.85 0.77
CA ASN A 366 -6.89 -6.82 1.60
C ASN A 366 -6.54 -6.76 3.11
N ASP A 367 -6.38 -5.56 3.68
CA ASP A 367 -6.16 -5.40 5.13
C ASP A 367 -7.44 -5.69 5.92
N THR A 368 -7.35 -6.62 6.86
CA THR A 368 -8.42 -7.04 7.78
C THR A 368 -8.02 -6.87 9.25
N SER A 369 -6.94 -6.16 9.54
CA SER A 369 -6.39 -5.99 10.89
C SER A 369 -7.32 -5.28 11.88
N HIS A 370 -8.41 -4.72 11.41
CA HIS A 370 -9.46 -4.03 12.19
C HIS A 370 -10.66 -4.93 12.57
N LEU A 371 -10.68 -6.18 12.13
CA LEU A 371 -11.76 -7.15 12.35
C LEU A 371 -11.56 -7.99 13.60
#